data_ee3aea4f6a9f706bf8b5f69a6f0205a9
#
_entry.id   ee3aea4f6a9f706bf8b5f69a6f0205a9
#
_cell.length_a   1.000
_cell.length_b   1.000
_cell.length_c   1.000
_cell.angle_alpha   90.00
_cell.angle_beta   90.00
_cell.angle_gamma   90.00
#
_symmetry.space_group_name_H-M   'P 1'
#
loop_
_entity.id
_entity.type
_entity.pdbx_description
1 polymer ?
#
loop_
_entity_poly.entity_id
_entity_poly.type
_entity_poly.pdbx_seq_one_letter_code
_entity_poly.pdbx_strand_id
1 'polypeptide(L)'
;MKIVYFDCFSGASGDMILGALIDAGFNQKELSSELKKLGINNYKLSSEKVLRSAITGTKFDVSIKESAANDEHHKKRTLKDISKLINESLLSESVKRDSIRIFENLANAEAKVHNTTPEKVHFHEVGAIDSIVDIVGAVIAFDSLKIENIYFSPIRTGTGFVKCQHGQFPIPAPATVEILKGYHVIGTDIHRELTTPTGAAILTTLGVNVKMCPEITLHKIGYGAGSNEIQQIPNLLRVMIGETVTVAEQDEVWMLETNIDDMPGEI
;
A
#
# COMPACT_ATOMS: atom_id res chain seq x y z
N MET A 1 13.73 -1.16 -15.31
CA MET A 1 13.38 -1.27 -13.88
C MET A 1 11.96 -1.81 -13.76
N LYS A 2 11.77 -2.78 -12.86
CA LYS A 2 10.43 -3.35 -12.63
C LYS A 2 9.62 -2.49 -11.68
N ILE A 3 8.47 -2.06 -12.11
CA ILE A 3 7.61 -1.19 -11.32
C ILE A 3 6.24 -1.80 -11.06
N VAL A 4 5.59 -1.30 -10.03
CA VAL A 4 4.16 -1.49 -9.77
C VAL A 4 3.47 -0.13 -9.70
N TYR A 5 2.32 -0.02 -10.34
CA TYR A 5 1.45 1.14 -10.26
C TYR A 5 0.10 0.73 -9.68
N PHE A 6 -0.31 1.41 -8.60
CA PHE A 6 -1.62 1.25 -7.98
C PHE A 6 -2.56 2.35 -8.45
N ASP A 7 -3.62 1.96 -9.12
CA ASP A 7 -4.71 2.85 -9.52
C ASP A 7 -5.81 2.80 -8.46
N CYS A 8 -5.80 3.82 -7.61
CA CYS A 8 -6.65 3.93 -6.42
C CYS A 8 -8.03 4.52 -6.74
N PHE A 9 -8.64 4.14 -7.87
CA PHE A 9 -9.92 4.70 -8.34
C PHE A 9 -11.11 4.44 -7.40
N SER A 10 -10.98 3.49 -6.46
CA SER A 10 -11.95 3.24 -5.39
C SER A 10 -11.31 3.30 -4.00
N GLY A 11 -10.17 4.01 -3.88
CA GLY A 11 -9.39 4.04 -2.64
C GLY A 11 -8.41 2.88 -2.53
N ALA A 12 -7.92 2.63 -1.31
CA ALA A 12 -6.95 1.58 -1.02
C ALA A 12 -7.04 1.11 0.45
N SER A 13 -6.95 -0.19 0.65
CA SER A 13 -6.78 -0.82 1.96
C SER A 13 -5.73 -1.93 1.88
N GLY A 14 -5.25 -2.42 3.01
CA GLY A 14 -4.19 -3.43 3.05
C GLY A 14 -4.61 -4.73 2.37
N ASP A 15 -5.82 -5.21 2.65
CA ASP A 15 -6.43 -6.38 2.02
C ASP A 15 -6.61 -6.22 0.50
N MET A 16 -6.98 -5.01 0.03
CA MET A 16 -7.08 -4.71 -1.40
C MET A 16 -5.71 -4.72 -2.08
N ILE A 17 -4.67 -4.20 -1.43
CA ILE A 17 -3.30 -4.23 -1.95
C ILE A 17 -2.83 -5.69 -2.11
N LEU A 18 -2.97 -6.51 -1.08
CA LEU A 18 -2.63 -7.93 -1.14
C LEU A 18 -3.48 -8.71 -2.15
N GLY A 19 -4.79 -8.48 -2.15
CA GLY A 19 -5.70 -9.07 -3.12
C GLY A 19 -5.29 -8.76 -4.56
N ALA A 20 -4.93 -7.50 -4.86
CA ALA A 20 -4.49 -7.09 -6.19
C ALA A 20 -3.16 -7.74 -6.61
N LEU A 21 -2.20 -7.84 -5.69
CA LEU A 21 -0.92 -8.49 -5.96
C LEU A 21 -1.07 -10.00 -6.18
N ILE A 22 -1.95 -10.67 -5.41
CA ILE A 22 -2.29 -12.09 -5.61
C ILE A 22 -3.00 -12.27 -6.95
N ASP A 23 -3.92 -11.40 -7.30
CA ASP A 23 -4.62 -11.40 -8.58
C ASP A 23 -3.66 -11.24 -9.77
N ALA A 24 -2.63 -10.41 -9.61
CA ALA A 24 -1.55 -10.24 -10.58
C ALA A 24 -0.55 -11.41 -10.62
N GLY A 25 -0.78 -12.46 -9.84
CA GLY A 25 -0.02 -13.72 -9.86
C GLY A 25 1.06 -13.85 -8.77
N PHE A 26 1.00 -13.06 -7.67
CA PHE A 26 1.77 -13.36 -6.49
C PHE A 26 1.24 -14.62 -5.80
N ASN A 27 2.15 -15.52 -5.40
CA ASN A 27 1.74 -16.83 -4.89
C ASN A 27 1.32 -16.75 -3.41
N GLN A 28 0.04 -16.98 -3.11
CA GLN A 28 -0.47 -16.99 -1.73
C GLN A 28 0.19 -18.04 -0.83
N LYS A 29 0.66 -19.17 -1.38
CA LYS A 29 1.37 -20.19 -0.58
C LYS A 29 2.74 -19.67 -0.13
N GLU A 30 3.42 -18.90 -0.99
CA GLU A 30 4.66 -18.21 -0.66
C GLU A 30 4.42 -17.16 0.42
N LEU A 31 3.39 -16.32 0.27
CA LEU A 31 2.98 -15.36 1.30
C LEU A 31 2.77 -16.05 2.65
N SER A 32 2.02 -17.17 2.66
CA SER A 32 1.75 -17.93 3.89
C SER A 32 3.02 -18.50 4.52
N SER A 33 3.99 -18.93 3.70
CA SER A 33 5.28 -19.45 4.16
C SER A 33 6.14 -18.36 4.79
N GLU A 34 6.21 -17.20 4.14
CA GLU A 34 6.98 -16.05 4.63
C GLU A 34 6.37 -15.47 5.92
N LEU A 35 5.06 -15.30 5.97
CA LEU A 35 4.38 -14.77 7.15
C LEU A 35 4.51 -15.68 8.40
N LYS A 36 4.71 -17.00 8.23
CA LYS A 36 5.00 -17.90 9.36
C LYS A 36 6.31 -17.53 10.08
N LYS A 37 7.24 -16.90 9.40
CA LYS A 37 8.51 -16.43 9.97
C LYS A 37 8.34 -15.33 11.02
N LEU A 38 7.17 -14.66 11.05
CA LEU A 38 6.80 -13.72 12.13
C LEU A 38 6.52 -14.39 13.47
N GLY A 39 6.31 -15.72 13.51
CA GLY A 39 5.95 -16.43 14.74
C GLY A 39 4.51 -16.22 15.21
N ILE A 40 3.65 -15.62 14.39
CA ILE A 40 2.21 -15.48 14.67
C ILE A 40 1.48 -16.69 14.09
N ASN A 41 0.67 -17.37 14.90
CA ASN A 41 0.05 -18.66 14.50
C ASN A 41 -1.48 -18.70 14.54
N ASN A 42 -2.13 -17.65 15.04
CA ASN A 42 -3.56 -17.67 15.35
C ASN A 42 -4.46 -17.09 14.27
N TYR A 43 -4.03 -17.16 13.00
CA TYR A 43 -4.79 -16.64 11.87
C TYR A 43 -4.85 -17.66 10.71
N LYS A 44 -5.75 -17.42 9.78
CA LYS A 44 -5.88 -18.13 8.51
C LYS A 44 -6.01 -17.11 7.39
N LEU A 45 -5.28 -17.35 6.31
CA LEU A 45 -5.36 -16.55 5.08
C LEU A 45 -6.32 -17.23 4.10
N SER A 46 -7.18 -16.43 3.49
CA SER A 46 -8.03 -16.87 2.39
C SER A 46 -8.00 -15.85 1.26
N SER A 47 -8.18 -16.35 0.05
CA SER A 47 -8.42 -15.50 -1.11
C SER A 47 -9.48 -16.16 -1.97
N GLU A 48 -10.40 -15.37 -2.49
CA GLU A 48 -11.47 -15.82 -3.36
C GLU A 48 -11.71 -14.84 -4.49
N LYS A 49 -12.20 -15.34 -5.62
CA LYS A 49 -12.64 -14.49 -6.73
C LYS A 49 -14.03 -13.96 -6.45
N VAL A 50 -14.17 -12.65 -6.48
CA VAL A 50 -15.44 -11.95 -6.30
C VAL A 50 -15.72 -11.02 -7.46
N LEU A 51 -16.99 -10.77 -7.70
CA LEU A 51 -17.45 -9.83 -8.71
C LEU A 51 -17.77 -8.48 -8.03
N ARG A 52 -17.30 -7.39 -8.62
CA ARG A 52 -17.65 -6.01 -8.24
C ARG A 52 -18.00 -5.23 -9.50
N SER A 53 -19.25 -4.83 -9.66
CA SER A 53 -19.74 -4.12 -10.88
C SER A 53 -19.24 -4.78 -12.17
N ALA A 54 -19.45 -6.10 -12.32
CA ALA A 54 -19.04 -6.91 -13.47
C ALA A 54 -17.51 -7.06 -13.70
N ILE A 55 -16.67 -6.58 -12.80
CA ILE A 55 -15.22 -6.82 -12.83
C ILE A 55 -14.88 -7.88 -11.78
N THR A 56 -14.17 -8.92 -12.19
CA THR A 56 -13.67 -9.95 -11.26
C THR A 56 -12.37 -9.47 -10.61
N GLY A 57 -12.32 -9.54 -9.29
CA GLY A 57 -11.12 -9.29 -8.50
C GLY A 57 -10.88 -10.37 -7.47
N THR A 58 -9.76 -10.30 -6.78
CA THR A 58 -9.43 -11.19 -5.66
C THR A 58 -9.70 -10.47 -4.35
N LYS A 59 -10.62 -11.01 -3.55
CA LYS A 59 -10.75 -10.61 -2.15
C LYS A 59 -9.77 -11.44 -1.32
N PHE A 60 -8.89 -10.75 -0.62
CA PHE A 60 -8.00 -11.32 0.38
C PHE A 60 -8.59 -11.09 1.76
N ASP A 61 -8.48 -12.07 2.66
CA ASP A 61 -9.01 -11.98 4.00
C ASP A 61 -8.11 -12.69 5.03
N VAL A 62 -8.03 -12.10 6.21
CA VAL A 62 -7.30 -12.61 7.36
C VAL A 62 -8.29 -12.90 8.48
N SER A 63 -8.55 -14.17 8.74
CA SER A 63 -9.44 -14.57 9.82
C SER A 63 -8.67 -15.09 11.04
N ILE A 64 -9.04 -14.61 12.23
CA ILE A 64 -8.45 -15.05 13.50
C ILE A 64 -9.16 -16.34 13.94
N LYS A 65 -8.40 -17.33 14.41
CA LYS A 65 -8.98 -18.58 14.90
C LYS A 65 -9.82 -18.33 16.15
N GLU A 66 -10.99 -18.96 16.24
CA GLU A 66 -11.94 -18.76 17.35
C GLU A 66 -11.33 -18.96 18.75
N SER A 67 -10.39 -19.89 18.88
CA SER A 67 -9.68 -20.16 20.15
C SER A 67 -8.82 -19.00 20.65
N ALA A 68 -8.52 -18.02 19.81
CA ALA A 68 -7.67 -16.86 20.12
C ALA A 68 -8.40 -15.52 19.89
N ALA A 69 -9.62 -15.55 19.37
CA ALA A 69 -10.33 -14.34 18.95
C ALA A 69 -10.50 -13.33 20.08
N ASN A 70 -10.88 -13.77 21.27
CA ASN A 70 -11.07 -12.87 22.41
C ASN A 70 -9.75 -12.25 22.91
N ASP A 71 -8.65 -13.00 22.91
CA ASP A 71 -7.35 -12.52 23.37
C ASP A 71 -6.71 -11.57 22.36
N GLU A 72 -6.81 -11.85 21.08
CA GLU A 72 -6.18 -11.05 20.02
C GLU A 72 -6.94 -9.78 19.66
N HIS A 73 -8.28 -9.75 19.75
CA HIS A 73 -9.08 -8.54 19.55
C HIS A 73 -8.87 -7.48 20.65
N HIS A 74 -8.41 -7.91 21.84
CA HIS A 74 -8.14 -7.01 22.98
C HIS A 74 -6.66 -6.70 23.17
N LYS A 75 -5.77 -7.33 22.40
CA LYS A 75 -4.32 -7.14 22.54
C LYS A 75 -3.88 -5.80 21.96
N LYS A 76 -3.71 -4.82 22.82
CA LYS A 76 -3.16 -3.52 22.45
C LYS A 76 -1.66 -3.64 22.25
N ARG A 77 -1.20 -3.51 21.02
CA ARG A 77 0.24 -3.50 20.69
C ARG A 77 0.72 -2.07 20.51
N THR A 78 1.92 -1.81 21.02
CA THR A 78 2.65 -0.56 20.76
C THR A 78 3.54 -0.71 19.54
N LEU A 79 4.04 0.40 18.99
CA LEU A 79 5.06 0.38 17.94
C LEU A 79 6.27 -0.48 18.34
N LYS A 80 6.68 -0.39 19.63
CA LYS A 80 7.80 -1.18 20.18
C LYS A 80 7.52 -2.69 20.10
N ASP A 81 6.30 -3.12 20.44
CA ASP A 81 5.92 -4.54 20.41
C ASP A 81 5.94 -5.09 18.98
N ILE A 82 5.41 -4.31 18.02
CA ILE A 82 5.39 -4.68 16.61
C ILE A 82 6.81 -4.69 16.03
N SER A 83 7.60 -3.66 16.31
CA SER A 83 9.00 -3.59 15.85
C SER A 83 9.83 -4.73 16.41
N LYS A 84 9.62 -5.11 17.70
CA LYS A 84 10.27 -6.27 18.30
C LYS A 84 9.88 -7.56 17.58
N LEU A 85 8.59 -7.78 17.35
CA LEU A 85 8.08 -8.95 16.62
C LEU A 85 8.71 -9.08 15.25
N ILE A 86 8.78 -7.98 14.46
CA ILE A 86 9.36 -7.95 13.12
C ILE A 86 10.87 -8.18 13.18
N ASN A 87 11.60 -7.52 14.07
CA ASN A 87 13.06 -7.63 14.18
C ASN A 87 13.51 -9.02 14.60
N GLU A 88 12.78 -9.67 15.50
CA GLU A 88 13.08 -11.03 15.98
C GLU A 88 12.66 -12.12 14.98
N SER A 89 11.95 -11.76 13.92
CA SER A 89 11.49 -12.69 12.88
C SER A 89 12.63 -13.19 11.98
N LEU A 90 12.34 -14.23 11.20
CA LEU A 90 13.26 -14.79 10.18
C LEU A 90 13.01 -14.18 8.78
N LEU A 91 12.36 -13.03 8.69
CA LEU A 91 12.15 -12.29 7.43
C LEU A 91 13.47 -11.66 6.95
N SER A 92 13.53 -11.32 5.64
CA SER A 92 14.67 -10.59 5.10
C SER A 92 14.81 -9.19 5.71
N GLU A 93 16.03 -8.66 5.77
CA GLU A 93 16.26 -7.33 6.34
C GLU A 93 15.55 -6.21 5.56
N SER A 94 15.37 -6.37 4.25
CA SER A 94 14.57 -5.45 3.43
C SER A 94 13.12 -5.43 3.89
N VAL A 95 12.51 -6.59 4.06
CA VAL A 95 11.11 -6.72 4.52
C VAL A 95 10.94 -6.18 5.93
N LYS A 96 11.86 -6.47 6.86
CA LYS A 96 11.83 -5.92 8.22
C LYS A 96 11.87 -4.40 8.22
N ARG A 97 12.85 -3.82 7.55
CA ARG A 97 13.07 -2.37 7.46
C ARG A 97 11.83 -1.67 6.93
N ASP A 98 11.32 -2.11 5.77
CA ASP A 98 10.23 -1.41 5.09
C ASP A 98 8.89 -1.60 5.81
N SER A 99 8.65 -2.77 6.45
CA SER A 99 7.50 -2.98 7.32
C SER A 99 7.53 -2.05 8.54
N ILE A 100 8.66 -1.93 9.21
CA ILE A 100 8.80 -1.03 10.37
C ILE A 100 8.56 0.42 9.98
N ARG A 101 9.07 0.88 8.83
CA ARG A 101 8.82 2.23 8.31
C ARG A 101 7.33 2.54 8.12
N ILE A 102 6.55 1.55 7.66
CA ILE A 102 5.09 1.70 7.53
C ILE A 102 4.43 1.85 8.90
N PHE A 103 4.82 1.03 9.89
CA PHE A 103 4.29 1.15 11.24
C PHE A 103 4.71 2.44 11.94
N GLU A 104 5.90 2.96 11.68
CA GLU A 104 6.35 4.26 12.17
C GLU A 104 5.48 5.40 11.59
N ASN A 105 5.17 5.36 10.29
CA ASN A 105 4.26 6.31 9.66
C ASN A 105 2.86 6.28 10.32
N LEU A 106 2.31 5.09 10.54
CA LEU A 106 1.05 4.91 11.26
C LEU A 106 1.10 5.43 12.70
N ALA A 107 2.16 5.10 13.44
CA ALA A 107 2.33 5.56 14.81
C ALA A 107 2.44 7.09 14.90
N ASN A 108 3.15 7.72 13.97
CA ASN A 108 3.25 9.17 13.89
C ASN A 108 1.88 9.83 13.63
N ALA A 109 1.10 9.27 12.73
CA ALA A 109 -0.24 9.77 12.42
C ALA A 109 -1.19 9.64 13.63
N GLU A 110 -1.23 8.47 14.26
CA GLU A 110 -2.04 8.22 15.46
C GLU A 110 -1.59 9.09 16.64
N ALA A 111 -0.29 9.26 16.83
CA ALA A 111 0.26 10.13 17.86
C ALA A 111 -0.20 11.58 17.69
N LYS A 112 -0.23 12.05 16.44
CA LYS A 112 -0.73 13.38 16.10
C LYS A 112 -2.21 13.53 16.42
N VAL A 113 -3.02 12.55 16.04
CA VAL A 113 -4.47 12.55 16.29
C VAL A 113 -4.79 12.53 17.78
N HIS A 114 -4.06 11.74 18.56
CA HIS A 114 -4.26 11.59 19.99
C HIS A 114 -3.47 12.56 20.87
N ASN A 115 -2.74 13.50 20.26
CA ASN A 115 -1.87 14.45 20.97
C ASN A 115 -0.92 13.77 21.98
N THR A 116 -0.22 12.75 21.48
CA THR A 116 0.73 11.94 22.26
C THR A 116 2.03 11.74 21.49
N THR A 117 2.93 10.86 21.94
CA THR A 117 4.15 10.50 21.21
C THR A 117 4.01 9.12 20.59
N PRO A 118 4.71 8.82 19.47
CA PRO A 118 4.61 7.54 18.77
C PRO A 118 4.88 6.32 19.66
N GLU A 119 5.76 6.47 20.67
CA GLU A 119 6.13 5.40 21.61
C GLU A 119 4.98 5.06 22.58
N LYS A 120 4.07 6.02 22.81
CA LYS A 120 2.92 5.87 23.71
C LYS A 120 1.64 5.49 22.98
N VAL A 121 1.67 5.45 21.65
CA VAL A 121 0.52 5.01 20.85
C VAL A 121 0.25 3.54 21.13
N HIS A 122 -1.00 3.25 21.45
CA HIS A 122 -1.54 1.90 21.46
C HIS A 122 -2.40 1.73 20.21
N PHE A 123 -1.96 0.91 19.31
CA PHE A 123 -2.76 0.58 18.11
C PHE A 123 -3.99 -0.23 18.51
N HIS A 124 -5.17 0.35 18.31
CA HIS A 124 -6.43 -0.29 18.65
C HIS A 124 -6.97 -1.14 17.51
N GLU A 125 -6.77 -0.68 16.27
CA GLU A 125 -7.20 -1.35 15.04
C GLU A 125 -5.99 -1.85 14.25
N VAL A 126 -5.01 -0.99 14.01
CA VAL A 126 -3.81 -1.29 13.21
C VAL A 126 -2.82 -2.23 13.92
N GLY A 127 -2.93 -2.45 15.24
CA GLY A 127 -2.15 -3.42 15.99
C GLY A 127 -2.72 -4.84 15.98
N ALA A 128 -3.87 -5.04 15.37
CA ALA A 128 -4.48 -6.36 15.20
C ALA A 128 -3.71 -7.21 14.17
N ILE A 129 -3.88 -8.51 14.24
CA ILE A 129 -3.13 -9.45 13.40
C ILE A 129 -3.39 -9.22 11.91
N ASP A 130 -4.62 -8.88 11.52
CA ASP A 130 -4.99 -8.58 10.15
C ASP A 130 -4.15 -7.45 9.55
N SER A 131 -4.05 -6.32 10.27
CA SER A 131 -3.24 -5.18 9.83
C SER A 131 -1.74 -5.51 9.77
N ILE A 132 -1.23 -6.31 10.72
CA ILE A 132 0.16 -6.76 10.69
C ILE A 132 0.40 -7.65 9.46
N VAL A 133 -0.51 -8.57 9.18
CA VAL A 133 -0.44 -9.45 8.01
C VAL A 133 -0.54 -8.65 6.72
N ASP A 134 -1.43 -7.67 6.65
CA ASP A 134 -1.62 -6.82 5.47
C ASP A 134 -0.35 -6.02 5.16
N ILE A 135 0.24 -5.37 6.17
CA ILE A 135 1.44 -4.55 5.99
C ILE A 135 2.64 -5.41 5.63
N VAL A 136 2.96 -6.38 6.48
CA VAL A 136 4.15 -7.23 6.26
C VAL A 136 3.97 -8.07 4.99
N GLY A 137 2.75 -8.54 4.73
CA GLY A 137 2.42 -9.30 3.54
C GLY A 137 2.58 -8.49 2.24
N ALA A 138 2.18 -7.22 2.23
CA ALA A 138 2.40 -6.34 1.08
C ALA A 138 3.90 -6.15 0.81
N VAL A 139 4.71 -5.93 1.85
CA VAL A 139 6.17 -5.78 1.71
C VAL A 139 6.81 -7.08 1.23
N ILE A 140 6.40 -8.24 1.75
CA ILE A 140 6.84 -9.57 1.25
C ILE A 140 6.51 -9.72 -0.23
N ALA A 141 5.31 -9.32 -0.65
CA ALA A 141 4.90 -9.42 -2.04
C ALA A 141 5.75 -8.51 -2.95
N PHE A 142 6.09 -7.29 -2.53
CA PHE A 142 6.98 -6.40 -3.29
C PHE A 142 8.40 -7.00 -3.41
N ASP A 143 8.96 -7.49 -2.32
CA ASP A 143 10.29 -8.12 -2.28
C ASP A 143 10.34 -9.37 -3.19
N SER A 144 9.37 -10.27 -3.05
CA SER A 144 9.26 -11.50 -3.85
C SER A 144 9.06 -11.23 -5.34
N LEU A 145 8.23 -10.26 -5.68
CA LEU A 145 8.00 -9.84 -7.06
C LEU A 145 9.16 -9.01 -7.63
N LYS A 146 10.16 -8.67 -6.80
CA LYS A 146 11.31 -7.82 -7.16
C LYS A 146 10.87 -6.48 -7.73
N ILE A 147 9.93 -5.84 -7.04
CA ILE A 147 9.48 -4.50 -7.38
C ILE A 147 10.53 -3.48 -6.94
N GLU A 148 11.05 -2.70 -7.88
CA GLU A 148 12.06 -1.67 -7.63
C GLU A 148 11.43 -0.32 -7.28
N ASN A 149 10.32 0.02 -7.94
CA ASN A 149 9.61 1.27 -7.68
C ASN A 149 8.11 1.04 -7.58
N ILE A 150 7.50 1.74 -6.63
CA ILE A 150 6.06 1.72 -6.38
C ILE A 150 5.51 3.10 -6.72
N TYR A 151 4.50 3.13 -7.58
CA TYR A 151 3.76 4.34 -7.94
C TYR A 151 2.29 4.17 -7.61
N PHE A 152 1.62 5.28 -7.31
CA PHE A 152 0.17 5.26 -7.09
C PHE A 152 -0.51 6.53 -7.60
N SER A 153 -1.74 6.38 -8.08
CA SER A 153 -2.59 7.47 -8.53
C SER A 153 -3.00 8.39 -7.36
N PRO A 154 -3.62 9.56 -7.62
CA PRO A 154 -4.34 10.28 -6.57
C PRO A 154 -5.28 9.35 -5.81
N ILE A 155 -5.28 9.44 -4.49
CA ILE A 155 -6.05 8.56 -3.61
C ILE A 155 -7.47 9.06 -3.45
N ARG A 156 -8.46 8.21 -3.73
CA ARG A 156 -9.86 8.53 -3.48
C ARG A 156 -10.25 8.26 -2.04
N THR A 157 -10.97 9.20 -1.45
CA THR A 157 -11.53 9.09 -0.11
C THR A 157 -13.04 9.22 -0.16
N GLY A 158 -13.72 8.51 0.73
CA GLY A 158 -15.15 8.63 0.91
C GLY A 158 -15.52 9.75 1.87
N THR A 159 -16.79 9.77 2.29
CA THR A 159 -17.37 10.75 3.22
C THR A 159 -18.31 10.07 4.22
N GLY A 160 -18.77 10.83 5.22
CA GLY A 160 -19.68 10.35 6.25
C GLY A 160 -18.97 10.00 7.55
N PHE A 161 -19.43 8.92 8.20
CA PHE A 161 -18.91 8.50 9.50
C PHE A 161 -18.73 7.00 9.57
N VAL A 162 -17.70 6.56 10.27
CA VAL A 162 -17.45 5.16 10.62
C VAL A 162 -17.47 4.97 12.13
N LYS A 163 -18.03 3.86 12.58
CA LYS A 163 -18.01 3.47 13.99
C LYS A 163 -16.75 2.66 14.27
N CYS A 164 -15.93 3.14 15.19
CA CYS A 164 -14.69 2.48 15.64
C CYS A 164 -14.67 2.34 17.16
N GLN A 165 -13.58 1.79 17.72
CA GLN A 165 -13.44 1.60 19.19
C GLN A 165 -13.50 2.93 19.97
N HIS A 166 -13.12 4.04 19.35
CA HIS A 166 -13.16 5.39 19.95
C HIS A 166 -14.50 6.12 19.75
N GLY A 167 -15.51 5.46 19.19
CA GLY A 167 -16.82 6.04 18.89
C GLY A 167 -17.05 6.25 17.40
N GLN A 168 -17.64 7.37 17.02
CA GLN A 168 -17.97 7.69 15.63
C GLN A 168 -16.96 8.68 15.07
N PHE A 169 -16.19 8.27 14.08
CA PHE A 169 -15.20 9.11 13.42
C PHE A 169 -15.66 9.54 12.02
N PRO A 170 -15.25 10.74 11.58
CA PRO A 170 -15.50 11.18 10.21
C PRO A 170 -14.70 10.32 9.23
N ILE A 171 -15.20 10.20 7.99
CA ILE A 171 -14.51 9.59 6.87
C ILE A 171 -13.99 10.71 5.95
N PRO A 172 -12.69 10.68 5.56
CA PRO A 172 -11.64 9.72 5.96
C PRO A 172 -11.34 9.78 7.47
N ALA A 173 -10.91 8.65 8.04
CA ALA A 173 -10.50 8.61 9.45
C ALA A 173 -9.36 9.61 9.72
N PRO A 174 -9.29 10.23 10.91
CA PRO A 174 -8.29 11.27 11.21
C PRO A 174 -6.84 10.83 10.95
N ALA A 175 -6.49 9.60 11.30
CA ALA A 175 -5.16 9.05 11.01
C ALA A 175 -4.90 8.93 9.50
N THR A 176 -5.91 8.51 8.70
CA THR A 176 -5.81 8.46 7.24
C THR A 176 -5.52 9.85 6.65
N VAL A 177 -6.21 10.89 7.14
CA VAL A 177 -5.97 12.27 6.67
C VAL A 177 -4.57 12.75 7.02
N GLU A 178 -4.09 12.45 8.22
CA GLU A 178 -2.74 12.84 8.63
C GLU A 178 -1.65 12.14 7.79
N ILE A 179 -1.84 10.84 7.46
CA ILE A 179 -0.94 10.08 6.57
C ILE A 179 -0.94 10.65 5.15
N LEU A 180 -2.11 11.08 4.66
CA LEU A 180 -2.27 11.59 3.29
C LEU A 180 -1.84 13.06 3.12
N LYS A 181 -1.37 13.71 4.16
CA LYS A 181 -0.90 15.09 4.10
C LYS A 181 0.29 15.24 3.16
N GLY A 182 0.15 16.16 2.20
CA GLY A 182 1.15 16.37 1.15
C GLY A 182 0.96 15.52 -0.11
N TYR A 183 -0.02 14.62 -0.14
CA TYR A 183 -0.37 13.81 -1.30
C TYR A 183 -1.63 14.30 -2.01
N HIS A 184 -1.79 13.92 -3.28
CA HIS A 184 -3.00 14.25 -4.04
C HIS A 184 -4.16 13.35 -3.61
N VAL A 185 -5.23 13.97 -3.10
CA VAL A 185 -6.43 13.30 -2.63
C VAL A 185 -7.64 13.79 -3.42
N ILE A 186 -8.54 12.87 -3.76
CA ILE A 186 -9.80 13.15 -4.44
C ILE A 186 -10.93 12.74 -3.50
N GLY A 187 -11.68 13.73 -2.97
CA GLY A 187 -12.90 13.47 -2.21
C GLY A 187 -14.03 12.97 -3.13
N THR A 188 -14.85 12.06 -2.62
CA THR A 188 -16.06 11.56 -3.29
C THR A 188 -17.28 11.74 -2.42
N ASP A 189 -18.46 11.63 -3.00
CA ASP A 189 -19.77 11.63 -2.32
C ASP A 189 -20.17 10.23 -1.79
N ILE A 190 -19.28 9.27 -1.83
CA ILE A 190 -19.51 7.90 -1.37
C ILE A 190 -19.45 7.86 0.15
N HIS A 191 -20.57 7.52 0.79
CA HIS A 191 -20.70 7.42 2.24
C HIS A 191 -20.09 6.12 2.79
N ARG A 192 -18.80 5.89 2.52
CA ARG A 192 -18.03 4.72 2.95
C ARG A 192 -16.57 5.09 3.08
N GLU A 193 -15.85 4.38 3.95
CA GLU A 193 -14.40 4.44 3.98
C GLU A 193 -13.85 3.71 2.75
N LEU A 194 -13.24 4.47 1.85
CA LEU A 194 -12.60 3.96 0.63
C LEU A 194 -11.11 3.70 0.84
N THR A 195 -10.49 4.52 1.68
CA THR A 195 -9.06 4.39 1.98
C THR A 195 -8.88 4.29 3.48
N THR A 196 -8.28 3.19 3.91
CA THR A 196 -7.97 2.90 5.31
C THR A 196 -6.59 3.45 5.71
N PRO A 197 -6.31 3.65 7.02
CA PRO A 197 -4.98 4.03 7.49
C PRO A 197 -3.89 3.08 6.99
N THR A 198 -4.15 1.76 6.97
CA THR A 198 -3.20 0.73 6.53
C THR A 198 -2.86 0.87 5.04
N GLY A 199 -3.88 1.00 4.19
CA GLY A 199 -3.66 1.19 2.74
C GLY A 199 -2.93 2.49 2.42
N ALA A 200 -3.34 3.59 3.08
CA ALA A 200 -2.65 4.88 2.95
C ALA A 200 -1.18 4.78 3.36
N ALA A 201 -0.89 4.16 4.53
CA ALA A 201 0.47 4.07 5.05
C ALA A 201 1.40 3.21 4.16
N ILE A 202 0.92 2.08 3.62
CA ILE A 202 1.70 1.26 2.69
C ILE A 202 2.10 2.09 1.47
N LEU A 203 1.14 2.73 0.82
CA LEU A 203 1.37 3.47 -0.42
C LEU A 203 2.25 4.71 -0.20
N THR A 204 1.98 5.51 0.83
CA THR A 204 2.72 6.75 1.09
C THR A 204 4.13 6.54 1.64
N THR A 205 4.39 5.41 2.31
CA THR A 205 5.72 5.11 2.86
C THR A 205 6.67 4.57 1.80
N LEU A 206 6.16 3.73 0.89
CA LEU A 206 6.99 3.00 -0.05
C LEU A 206 6.86 3.50 -1.49
N GLY A 207 5.79 4.24 -1.80
CA GLY A 207 5.46 4.64 -3.16
C GLY A 207 5.59 6.14 -3.41
N VAL A 208 5.53 6.48 -4.68
CA VAL A 208 5.51 7.85 -5.20
C VAL A 208 4.13 8.14 -5.78
N ASN A 209 3.51 9.23 -5.31
CA ASN A 209 2.23 9.69 -5.84
C ASN A 209 2.43 10.38 -7.20
N VAL A 210 1.74 9.89 -8.20
CA VAL A 210 1.83 10.42 -9.57
C VAL A 210 0.44 10.71 -10.13
N LYS A 211 0.32 11.72 -11.02
CA LYS A 211 -0.96 12.06 -11.64
C LYS A 211 -1.44 11.00 -12.64
N MET A 212 -0.50 10.35 -13.32
CA MET A 212 -0.74 9.34 -14.34
C MET A 212 0.22 8.19 -14.18
N CYS A 213 -0.18 7.00 -14.66
CA CYS A 213 0.71 5.86 -14.73
C CYS A 213 1.98 6.23 -15.52
N PRO A 214 3.18 5.92 -15.00
CA PRO A 214 4.41 6.06 -15.78
C PRO A 214 4.34 5.28 -17.10
N GLU A 215 5.15 5.65 -18.06
CA GLU A 215 5.28 4.88 -19.30
C GLU A 215 5.97 3.55 -19.02
N ILE A 216 5.26 2.46 -19.27
CA ILE A 216 5.71 1.10 -18.99
C ILE A 216 5.31 0.12 -20.09
N THR A 217 6.12 -0.90 -20.27
CA THR A 217 5.66 -2.14 -20.90
C THR A 217 4.89 -2.95 -19.86
N LEU A 218 3.57 -3.02 -20.01
CA LEU A 218 2.67 -3.69 -19.06
C LEU A 218 2.77 -5.21 -19.20
N HIS A 219 3.05 -5.91 -18.09
CA HIS A 219 3.19 -7.37 -18.08
C HIS A 219 2.04 -8.07 -17.35
N LYS A 220 1.59 -7.50 -16.21
CA LYS A 220 0.55 -8.11 -15.37
C LYS A 220 -0.42 -7.06 -14.86
N ILE A 221 -1.68 -7.48 -14.70
CA ILE A 221 -2.75 -6.68 -14.10
C ILE A 221 -3.39 -7.53 -13.01
N GLY A 222 -3.81 -6.89 -11.93
CA GLY A 222 -4.60 -7.53 -10.87
C GLY A 222 -5.59 -6.56 -10.25
N TYR A 223 -6.67 -7.11 -9.69
CA TYR A 223 -7.70 -6.37 -9.01
C TYR A 223 -7.89 -6.92 -7.60
N GLY A 224 -7.67 -6.09 -6.60
CA GLY A 224 -7.95 -6.41 -5.20
C GLY A 224 -9.31 -5.88 -4.79
N ALA A 225 -10.16 -6.75 -4.28
CA ALA A 225 -11.52 -6.40 -3.93
C ALA A 225 -11.66 -6.02 -2.46
N GLY A 226 -12.30 -4.89 -2.20
CA GLY A 226 -12.71 -4.50 -0.86
C GLY A 226 -13.86 -5.37 -0.32
N SER A 227 -14.05 -5.34 0.99
CA SER A 227 -15.00 -6.21 1.70
C SER A 227 -16.45 -5.94 1.34
N ASN A 228 -16.80 -4.68 1.10
CA ASN A 228 -18.17 -4.26 0.84
C ASN A 228 -18.42 -4.01 -0.65
N GLU A 229 -19.64 -4.28 -1.10
CA GLU A 229 -20.10 -3.83 -2.40
C GLU A 229 -20.51 -2.36 -2.33
N ILE A 230 -20.12 -1.58 -3.34
CA ILE A 230 -20.46 -0.16 -3.50
C ILE A 230 -21.21 -0.03 -4.81
N GLN A 231 -22.44 0.53 -4.77
CA GLN A 231 -23.28 0.62 -5.96
C GLN A 231 -22.75 1.61 -7.00
N GLN A 232 -22.11 2.70 -6.54
CA GLN A 232 -21.68 3.81 -7.40
C GLN A 232 -20.41 3.49 -8.18
N ILE A 233 -19.51 2.68 -7.62
CA ILE A 233 -18.23 2.34 -8.23
C ILE A 233 -17.84 0.88 -7.89
N PRO A 234 -17.08 0.20 -8.75
CA PRO A 234 -16.53 -1.09 -8.38
C PRO A 234 -15.53 -0.94 -7.22
N ASN A 235 -15.82 -1.54 -6.07
CA ASN A 235 -14.92 -1.50 -4.92
C ASN A 235 -13.69 -2.38 -5.14
N LEU A 236 -12.79 -1.88 -5.98
CA LEU A 236 -11.57 -2.55 -6.43
C LEU A 236 -10.38 -1.59 -6.44
N LEU A 237 -9.23 -2.11 -6.09
CA LEU A 237 -7.92 -1.50 -6.34
C LEU A 237 -7.27 -2.22 -7.52
N ARG A 238 -6.90 -1.48 -8.57
CA ARG A 238 -6.18 -2.07 -9.71
C ARG A 238 -4.67 -1.94 -9.51
N VAL A 239 -3.96 -3.02 -9.75
CA VAL A 239 -2.49 -3.01 -9.84
C VAL A 239 -2.05 -3.31 -11.26
N MET A 240 -1.04 -2.58 -11.72
CA MET A 240 -0.36 -2.79 -12.99
C MET A 240 1.12 -3.00 -12.72
N ILE A 241 1.67 -4.12 -13.18
CA ILE A 241 3.09 -4.47 -13.01
C ILE A 241 3.73 -4.51 -14.39
N GLY A 242 4.82 -3.80 -14.54
CA GLY A 242 5.54 -3.69 -15.80
C GLY A 242 6.99 -3.27 -15.61
N GLU A 243 7.61 -2.93 -16.71
CA GLU A 243 8.96 -2.40 -16.76
C GLU A 243 8.93 -1.01 -17.38
N THR A 244 9.70 -0.06 -16.82
CA THR A 244 9.85 1.27 -17.40
C THR A 244 10.44 1.15 -18.78
N VAL A 245 9.84 1.86 -19.74
CA VAL A 245 10.43 1.99 -21.06
C VAL A 245 11.70 2.81 -20.90
N THR A 246 12.84 2.19 -21.11
CA THR A 246 14.10 2.90 -21.22
C THR A 246 14.09 3.52 -22.60
N VAL A 247 13.65 4.75 -22.75
CA VAL A 247 13.99 5.54 -23.92
C VAL A 247 15.51 5.67 -23.88
N ALA A 248 16.20 5.05 -24.82
CA ALA A 248 17.61 5.36 -25.02
C ALA A 248 17.65 6.88 -25.19
N GLU A 249 18.32 7.60 -24.30
CA GLU A 249 18.60 9.02 -24.50
C GLU A 249 19.28 9.11 -25.83
N GLN A 250 18.57 9.62 -26.83
CA GLN A 250 19.20 10.08 -28.07
C GLN A 250 19.88 11.37 -27.68
N ASP A 251 21.16 11.29 -27.40
CA ASP A 251 22.01 12.47 -27.33
C ASP A 251 21.96 13.14 -28.71
N GLU A 252 21.19 14.21 -28.82
CA GLU A 252 21.27 15.09 -29.97
C GLU A 252 22.58 15.87 -29.88
N VAL A 253 23.58 15.46 -30.65
CA VAL A 253 24.82 16.20 -30.81
C VAL A 253 24.61 17.20 -31.94
N TRP A 254 24.53 18.47 -31.60
CA TRP A 254 24.52 19.55 -32.57
C TRP A 254 25.95 19.87 -33.00
N MET A 255 26.32 19.62 -34.26
CA MET A 255 27.55 20.08 -34.85
C MET A 255 27.27 21.41 -35.57
N LEU A 256 27.86 22.48 -35.03
CA LEU A 256 27.86 23.82 -35.66
C LEU A 256 29.10 23.93 -36.54
N GLU A 257 28.94 23.90 -37.84
CA GLU A 257 29.98 24.27 -38.80
C GLU A 257 29.74 25.72 -39.23
N THR A 258 30.74 26.55 -39.13
CA THR A 258 30.73 27.91 -39.68
C THR A 258 31.95 28.12 -40.58
N ASN A 259 31.71 28.57 -41.81
CA ASN A 259 32.78 29.05 -42.69
C ASN A 259 32.98 30.54 -42.39
N ILE A 260 34.19 30.91 -41.96
CA ILE A 260 34.56 32.29 -41.75
C ILE A 260 35.43 32.67 -42.94
N ASP A 261 34.85 33.43 -43.91
CA ASP A 261 35.52 33.76 -45.18
C ASP A 261 36.48 34.94 -45.11
N ASP A 262 36.51 35.70 -44.02
CA ASP A 262 37.29 36.94 -43.89
C ASP A 262 38.03 37.10 -42.54
N MET A 263 38.68 36.05 -42.05
CA MET A 263 39.61 36.19 -40.92
C MET A 263 41.05 36.09 -41.38
N PRO A 264 41.91 37.09 -41.03
CA PRO A 264 43.35 36.95 -41.26
C PRO A 264 43.87 35.77 -40.40
N GLY A 265 44.71 34.93 -40.96
CA GLY A 265 45.18 33.64 -40.41
C GLY A 265 46.12 33.75 -39.20
N GLU A 266 45.98 34.80 -38.35
CA GLU A 266 46.82 35.06 -37.19
C GLU A 266 46.05 35.19 -35.87
N ILE A 267 44.83 34.54 -35.75
CA ILE A 267 44.15 34.49 -34.47
C ILE A 267 43.95 33.04 -34.06
#